data_63ef49c92df65eb74d7640be438146a3
#
_entry.id   63ef49c92df65eb74d7640be438146a3
#
_cell.length_a   1.000
_cell.length_b   1.000
_cell.length_c   1.000
_cell.angle_alpha   90.00
_cell.angle_beta   90.00
_cell.angle_gamma   90.00
#
_symmetry.space_group_name_H-M   'P 1'
#
loop_
_entity.id
_entity.type
_entity.pdbx_description
1 polymer ?
#
loop_
_entity_poly.entity_id
_entity_poly.type
_entity_poly.pdbx_seq_one_letter_code
_entity_poly.pdbx_strand_id
1 'polypeptide(L)'
;IITDKENSFLQNKKVLIVDDDFRNVYALTIALEKVEMEIIAAENGYEGIEMLEKNPDIDIILMDIMMPEMDGFEAIKRIREMPDYQTLPIIALTAKAMKKSREECLEAGANDYISKPINIDQLFSLMNVWLYQKRG
;
A
#
# COMPACT_ATOMS: atom_id res chain seq x y z
N ILE A 1 4.25 20.29 -6.12
CA ILE A 1 5.15 19.36 -6.81
C ILE A 1 6.19 18.82 -5.84
N ILE A 2 6.26 17.50 -5.75
CA ILE A 2 7.24 16.85 -4.90
C ILE A 2 8.57 16.81 -5.66
N THR A 3 9.63 17.33 -5.03
CA THR A 3 10.94 17.38 -5.63
C THR A 3 11.67 16.04 -5.48
N ASP A 4 12.72 15.84 -6.25
CA ASP A 4 13.57 14.64 -6.11
C ASP A 4 14.13 14.52 -4.70
N LYS A 5 14.42 15.64 -4.06
CA LYS A 5 14.92 15.64 -2.68
C LYS A 5 13.89 15.10 -1.71
N GLU A 6 12.61 15.50 -1.87
CA GLU A 6 11.53 15.01 -1.02
C GLU A 6 11.30 13.51 -1.25
N ASN A 7 11.38 13.05 -2.50
CA ASN A 7 11.19 11.66 -2.83
C ASN A 7 12.40 10.79 -2.50
N SER A 8 13.55 11.37 -2.20
CA SER A 8 14.75 10.58 -1.86
C SER A 8 14.54 9.72 -0.61
N PHE A 9 13.57 10.09 0.25
CA PHE A 9 13.23 9.29 1.42
C PHE A 9 12.63 7.93 1.02
N LEU A 10 12.00 7.86 -0.15
CA LEU A 10 11.40 6.62 -0.66
C LEU A 10 12.44 5.70 -1.32
N GLN A 11 13.60 6.23 -1.67
CA GLN A 11 14.64 5.49 -2.35
C GLN A 11 15.02 4.23 -1.57
N ASN A 12 15.06 3.10 -2.28
CA ASN A 12 15.42 1.79 -1.74
C ASN A 12 14.42 1.21 -0.73
N LYS A 13 13.30 1.88 -0.49
CA LYS A 13 12.22 1.30 0.31
C LYS A 13 11.49 0.26 -0.52
N LYS A 14 10.99 -0.77 0.13
CA LYS A 14 10.31 -1.88 -0.53
C LYS A 14 8.80 -1.76 -0.34
N VAL A 15 8.05 -1.77 -1.44
CA VAL A 15 6.59 -1.67 -1.41
C VAL A 15 5.96 -2.92 -1.98
N LEU A 16 4.91 -3.41 -1.30
CA LEU A 16 4.08 -4.49 -1.81
C LEU A 16 2.79 -3.88 -2.34
N ILE A 17 2.51 -4.11 -3.61
CA ILE A 17 1.27 -3.67 -4.25
C ILE A 17 0.37 -4.90 -4.41
N VAL A 18 -0.81 -4.87 -3.78
CA VAL A 18 -1.79 -5.95 -3.90
C VAL A 18 -3.01 -5.40 -4.64
N ASP A 19 -3.17 -5.80 -5.89
CA ASP A 19 -4.24 -5.29 -6.76
C ASP A 19 -4.45 -6.30 -7.89
N ASP A 20 -5.70 -6.63 -8.17
CA ASP A 20 -6.03 -7.59 -9.24
C ASP A 20 -6.06 -6.96 -10.63
N ASP A 21 -6.01 -5.63 -10.72
CA ASP A 21 -5.96 -4.93 -12.00
C ASP A 21 -4.51 -4.64 -12.39
N PHE A 22 -3.97 -5.46 -13.29
CA PHE A 22 -2.56 -5.31 -13.68
C PHE A 22 -2.26 -3.94 -14.32
N ARG A 23 -3.25 -3.27 -14.88
CA ARG A 23 -3.04 -1.93 -15.46
C ARG A 23 -2.72 -0.93 -14.37
N ASN A 24 -3.39 -1.04 -13.23
CA ASN A 24 -3.12 -0.19 -12.09
C ASN A 24 -1.76 -0.52 -11.49
N VAL A 25 -1.45 -1.80 -11.36
CA VAL A 25 -0.14 -2.24 -10.87
C VAL A 25 0.99 -1.71 -11.76
N TYR A 26 0.80 -1.81 -13.08
CA TYR A 26 1.79 -1.32 -14.03
C TYR A 26 2.04 0.18 -13.89
N ALA A 27 0.95 0.95 -13.82
CA ALA A 27 1.06 2.41 -13.68
C ALA A 27 1.76 2.80 -12.38
N LEU A 28 1.39 2.15 -11.28
CA LEU A 28 2.03 2.40 -9.98
C LEU A 28 3.51 2.00 -10.01
N THR A 29 3.82 0.87 -10.63
CA THR A 29 5.20 0.39 -10.72
C THR A 29 6.08 1.41 -11.43
N ILE A 30 5.61 1.92 -12.57
CA ILE A 30 6.36 2.94 -13.31
C ILE A 30 6.63 4.17 -12.45
N ALA A 31 5.60 4.66 -11.75
CA ALA A 31 5.73 5.85 -10.92
C ALA A 31 6.68 5.63 -9.76
N LEU A 32 6.58 4.48 -9.10
CA LEU A 32 7.39 4.18 -7.92
C LEU A 32 8.84 3.84 -8.28
N GLU A 33 9.07 3.26 -9.47
CA GLU A 33 10.43 3.02 -9.94
C GLU A 33 11.17 4.32 -10.21
N LYS A 34 10.45 5.37 -10.59
CA LYS A 34 11.07 6.69 -10.84
C LYS A 34 11.68 7.27 -9.57
N VAL A 35 11.16 6.92 -8.41
CA VAL A 35 11.72 7.34 -7.12
C VAL A 35 12.54 6.22 -6.48
N GLU A 36 12.91 5.25 -7.29
CA GLU A 36 13.84 4.18 -6.93
C GLU A 36 13.38 3.29 -5.79
N MET A 37 12.09 3.03 -5.71
CA MET A 37 11.55 2.03 -4.79
C MET A 37 11.67 0.64 -5.40
N GLU A 38 11.75 -0.35 -4.53
CA GLU A 38 11.74 -1.76 -4.93
C GLU A 38 10.30 -2.25 -4.81
N ILE A 39 9.74 -2.81 -5.90
CA ILE A 39 8.32 -3.16 -5.96
C ILE A 39 8.13 -4.67 -6.01
N ILE A 40 7.22 -5.16 -5.18
CA ILE A 40 6.74 -6.54 -5.21
C ILE A 40 5.23 -6.43 -5.47
N ALA A 41 4.71 -7.24 -6.39
CA ALA A 41 3.29 -7.20 -6.72
C ALA A 41 2.61 -8.54 -6.43
N ALA A 42 1.34 -8.46 -6.04
CA ALA A 42 0.50 -9.63 -5.82
C ALA A 42 -0.88 -9.35 -6.41
N GLU A 43 -1.55 -10.38 -6.90
CA GLU A 43 -2.83 -10.25 -7.60
C GLU A 43 -4.06 -10.36 -6.70
N ASN A 44 -3.88 -10.86 -5.48
CA ASN A 44 -4.99 -11.03 -4.54
C ASN A 44 -4.47 -11.05 -3.12
N GLY A 45 -5.39 -11.09 -2.16
CA GLY A 45 -5.03 -11.05 -0.74
C GLY A 45 -4.20 -12.25 -0.28
N TYR A 46 -4.49 -13.44 -0.77
CA TYR A 46 -3.71 -14.64 -0.41
C TYR A 46 -2.27 -14.51 -0.87
N GLU A 47 -2.09 -14.14 -2.13
CA GLU A 47 -0.75 -13.95 -2.68
C GLU A 47 -0.02 -12.81 -1.98
N GLY A 48 -0.75 -11.74 -1.62
CA GLY A 48 -0.17 -10.61 -0.88
C GLY A 48 0.41 -11.06 0.45
N ILE A 49 -0.33 -11.86 1.21
CA ILE A 49 0.14 -12.38 2.49
C ILE A 49 1.35 -13.29 2.29
N GLU A 50 1.30 -14.15 1.25
CA GLU A 50 2.43 -15.02 0.93
C GLU A 50 3.68 -14.23 0.60
N MET A 51 3.54 -13.16 -0.20
CA MET A 51 4.68 -12.30 -0.55
C MET A 51 5.24 -11.60 0.67
N LEU A 52 4.38 -11.20 1.61
CA LEU A 52 4.80 -10.56 2.84
C LEU A 52 5.63 -11.53 3.69
N GLU A 53 5.22 -12.79 3.77
CA GLU A 53 5.96 -13.80 4.51
C GLU A 53 7.32 -14.11 3.87
N LYS A 54 7.38 -14.10 2.54
CA LYS A 54 8.63 -14.33 1.80
C LYS A 54 9.56 -13.13 1.81
N ASN A 55 9.01 -11.93 2.04
CA ASN A 55 9.77 -10.68 2.00
C ASN A 55 9.50 -9.87 3.28
N PRO A 56 10.07 -10.31 4.41
CA PRO A 56 9.79 -9.64 5.69
C PRO A 56 10.34 -8.22 5.78
N ASP A 57 11.13 -7.80 4.82
CA ASP A 57 11.70 -6.46 4.75
C ASP A 57 10.82 -5.46 3.98
N ILE A 58 9.58 -5.83 3.65
CA ILE A 58 8.63 -4.89 3.04
C ILE A 58 8.38 -3.73 4.00
N ASP A 59 8.46 -2.52 3.47
CA ASP A 59 8.33 -1.29 4.27
C ASP A 59 6.91 -0.74 4.29
N ILE A 60 6.13 -0.98 3.25
CA ILE A 60 4.77 -0.44 3.12
C ILE A 60 3.96 -1.29 2.15
N ILE A 61 2.64 -1.35 2.39
CA ILE A 61 1.71 -2.08 1.53
C ILE A 61 0.71 -1.11 0.92
N LEU A 62 0.45 -1.25 -0.38
CA LEU A 62 -0.65 -0.61 -1.07
C LEU A 62 -1.68 -1.71 -1.36
N MET A 63 -2.84 -1.64 -0.70
CA MET A 63 -3.82 -2.73 -0.72
C MET A 63 -5.11 -2.29 -1.39
N ASP A 64 -5.41 -2.86 -2.57
CA ASP A 64 -6.70 -2.65 -3.23
C ASP A 64 -7.80 -3.31 -2.39
N ILE A 65 -8.90 -2.58 -2.21
CA ILE A 65 -10.01 -3.08 -1.39
C ILE A 65 -10.94 -4.00 -2.19
N MET A 66 -11.18 -3.67 -3.46
CA MET A 66 -12.12 -4.42 -4.30
C MET A 66 -11.40 -5.51 -5.11
N MET A 67 -11.29 -6.68 -4.52
CA MET A 67 -10.66 -7.84 -5.17
C MET A 67 -11.55 -9.08 -5.02
N PRO A 68 -11.48 -10.03 -5.97
CA PRO A 68 -12.22 -11.28 -5.84
C PRO A 68 -11.60 -12.18 -4.75
N GLU A 69 -12.36 -13.15 -4.28
CA GLU A 69 -11.98 -14.17 -3.29
C GLU A 69 -11.75 -13.57 -1.91
N MET A 70 -10.65 -12.86 -1.70
CA MET A 70 -10.37 -12.17 -0.44
C MET A 70 -10.26 -10.69 -0.73
N ASP A 71 -11.22 -9.88 -0.26
CA ASP A 71 -11.13 -8.43 -0.46
C ASP A 71 -10.04 -7.82 0.43
N GLY A 72 -9.75 -6.54 0.17
CA GLY A 72 -8.67 -5.86 0.89
C GLY A 72 -8.91 -5.71 2.38
N PHE A 73 -10.16 -5.55 2.81
CA PHE A 73 -10.47 -5.45 4.23
C PHE A 73 -10.07 -6.72 4.98
N GLU A 74 -10.42 -7.88 4.41
CA GLU A 74 -10.07 -9.16 5.01
C GLU A 74 -8.57 -9.37 5.02
N ALA A 75 -7.90 -9.02 3.91
CA ALA A 75 -6.45 -9.14 3.82
C ALA A 75 -5.76 -8.30 4.88
N ILE A 76 -6.21 -7.04 5.06
CA ILE A 76 -5.64 -6.15 6.06
C ILE A 76 -5.83 -6.72 7.47
N LYS A 77 -7.03 -7.23 7.77
CA LYS A 77 -7.31 -7.82 9.08
C LYS A 77 -6.38 -8.97 9.36
N ARG A 78 -6.18 -9.86 8.38
CA ARG A 78 -5.29 -11.01 8.55
C ARG A 78 -3.84 -10.59 8.76
N ILE A 79 -3.39 -9.56 8.04
CA ILE A 79 -2.04 -9.03 8.21
C ILE A 79 -1.86 -8.48 9.62
N ARG A 80 -2.87 -7.77 10.14
CA ARG A 80 -2.80 -7.20 11.48
C ARG A 80 -2.81 -8.25 12.60
N GLU A 81 -3.32 -9.44 12.32
CA GLU A 81 -3.27 -10.54 13.28
C GLU A 81 -1.89 -11.18 13.35
N MET A 82 -1.04 -10.95 12.35
CA MET A 82 0.32 -11.48 12.32
C MET A 82 1.21 -10.64 13.23
N PRO A 83 1.91 -11.26 14.20
CA PRO A 83 2.65 -10.49 15.22
C PRO A 83 3.68 -9.50 14.68
N ASP A 84 4.34 -9.85 13.58
CA ASP A 84 5.40 -9.01 13.03
C ASP A 84 4.91 -7.84 12.18
N TYR A 85 3.60 -7.77 11.90
CA TYR A 85 3.06 -6.80 10.94
C TYR A 85 1.96 -5.92 11.52
N GLN A 86 1.90 -5.80 12.84
CA GLN A 86 0.86 -5.01 13.49
C GLN A 86 1.03 -3.50 13.26
N THR A 87 2.23 -3.06 12.95
CA THR A 87 2.53 -1.63 12.72
C THR A 87 3.03 -1.33 11.31
N LEU A 88 3.07 -2.34 10.43
CA LEU A 88 3.51 -2.12 9.06
C LEU A 88 2.55 -1.15 8.36
N PRO A 89 3.04 -0.05 7.75
CA PRO A 89 2.14 0.88 7.08
C PRO A 89 1.35 0.22 5.95
N ILE A 90 0.04 0.42 5.95
CA ILE A 90 -0.85 -0.06 4.89
C ILE A 90 -1.72 1.11 4.43
N ILE A 91 -1.66 1.40 3.13
CA ILE A 91 -2.52 2.39 2.50
C ILE A 91 -3.53 1.64 1.65
N ALA A 92 -4.81 1.82 1.93
CA ALA A 92 -5.88 1.18 1.17
C ALA A 92 -6.15 1.96 -0.12
N LEU A 93 -6.37 1.23 -1.21
CA LEU A 93 -6.73 1.80 -2.50
C LEU A 93 -8.21 1.54 -2.72
N THR A 94 -9.02 2.59 -2.77
CA THR A 94 -10.48 2.46 -2.84
C THR A 94 -11.03 3.00 -4.16
N ALA A 95 -12.14 2.43 -4.62
CA ALA A 95 -12.81 2.91 -5.82
C ALA A 95 -13.61 4.18 -5.57
N LYS A 96 -13.97 4.44 -4.32
CA LYS A 96 -14.79 5.59 -3.96
C LYS A 96 -14.29 6.25 -2.68
N ALA A 97 -14.25 7.58 -2.69
CA ALA A 97 -13.85 8.38 -1.53
C ALA A 97 -15.05 8.69 -0.64
N MET A 98 -15.81 7.66 -0.24
CA MET A 98 -16.97 7.84 0.62
C MET A 98 -16.55 7.69 2.09
N LYS A 99 -17.19 8.47 2.95
CA LYS A 99 -16.91 8.43 4.39
C LYS A 99 -16.94 7.00 4.95
N LYS A 100 -17.94 6.22 4.54
CA LYS A 100 -18.07 4.83 4.99
C LYS A 100 -16.87 3.98 4.60
N SER A 101 -16.39 4.14 3.36
CA SER A 101 -15.21 3.38 2.89
C SER A 101 -13.98 3.73 3.71
N ARG A 102 -13.81 5.02 4.04
CA ARG A 102 -12.71 5.47 4.87
C ARG A 102 -12.75 4.79 6.24
N GLU A 103 -13.93 4.83 6.88
CA GLU A 103 -14.10 4.24 8.21
C GLU A 103 -13.83 2.74 8.18
N GLU A 104 -14.31 2.04 7.17
CA GLU A 104 -14.08 0.60 7.03
C GLU A 104 -12.61 0.27 6.84
N CYS A 105 -11.88 1.09 6.06
CA CYS A 105 -10.44 0.91 5.87
C CYS A 105 -9.68 1.03 7.19
N LEU A 106 -9.98 2.08 7.94
CA LEU A 106 -9.31 2.32 9.22
C LEU A 106 -9.67 1.27 10.27
N GLU A 107 -10.93 0.84 10.30
CA GLU A 107 -11.36 -0.21 11.22
C GLU A 107 -10.70 -1.55 10.91
N ALA A 108 -10.45 -1.83 9.63
CA ALA A 108 -9.76 -3.04 9.24
C ALA A 108 -8.29 -3.03 9.67
N GLY A 109 -7.72 -1.85 9.87
CA GLY A 109 -6.34 -1.71 10.31
C GLY A 109 -5.43 -0.95 9.36
N ALA A 110 -5.99 -0.36 8.29
CA ALA A 110 -5.21 0.47 7.39
C ALA A 110 -4.78 1.76 8.09
N ASN A 111 -3.62 2.27 7.72
CA ASN A 111 -3.13 3.54 8.25
C ASN A 111 -3.78 4.72 7.54
N ASP A 112 -4.08 4.55 6.26
CA ASP A 112 -4.67 5.61 5.45
C ASP A 112 -5.34 4.99 4.22
N TYR A 113 -5.94 5.83 3.40
CA TYR A 113 -6.57 5.39 2.18
C TYR A 113 -6.38 6.44 1.09
N ILE A 114 -6.50 6.01 -0.16
CA ILE A 114 -6.48 6.90 -1.32
C ILE A 114 -7.47 6.35 -2.34
N SER A 115 -8.26 7.24 -2.96
CA SER A 115 -9.26 6.82 -3.92
C SER A 115 -8.70 6.76 -5.34
N LYS A 116 -9.21 5.82 -6.12
CA LYS A 116 -8.86 5.71 -7.54
C LYS A 116 -9.69 6.72 -8.36
N PRO A 117 -9.17 7.31 -9.43
CA PRO A 117 -7.81 7.13 -9.95
C PRO A 117 -6.76 7.76 -9.05
N ILE A 118 -5.66 7.07 -8.86
CA ILE A 118 -4.65 7.48 -7.90
C ILE A 118 -3.86 8.69 -8.39
N ASN A 119 -3.84 9.73 -7.58
CA ASN A 119 -2.98 10.89 -7.80
C ASN A 119 -1.61 10.54 -7.24
N ILE A 120 -0.60 10.50 -8.09
CA ILE A 120 0.73 10.03 -7.71
C ILE A 120 1.38 10.94 -6.67
N ASP A 121 1.22 12.25 -6.79
CA ASP A 121 1.79 13.18 -5.81
C ASP A 121 1.17 12.99 -4.44
N GLN A 122 -0.15 12.77 -4.39
CA GLN A 122 -0.85 12.49 -3.15
C GLN A 122 -0.36 11.17 -2.54
N LEU A 123 -0.17 10.15 -3.37
CA LEU A 123 0.33 8.85 -2.92
C LEU A 123 1.72 8.99 -2.31
N PHE A 124 2.62 9.70 -2.99
CA PHE A 124 3.97 9.93 -2.46
C PHE A 124 3.94 10.65 -1.12
N SER A 125 3.07 11.66 -1.00
CA SER A 125 2.93 12.39 0.26
C SER A 125 2.49 11.47 1.40
N LEU A 126 1.50 10.62 1.16
CA LEU A 126 1.02 9.68 2.17
C LEU A 126 2.11 8.67 2.53
N MET A 127 2.82 8.14 1.54
CA MET A 127 3.88 7.18 1.78
C MET A 127 5.00 7.80 2.62
N ASN A 128 5.37 9.04 2.31
CA ASN A 128 6.39 9.74 3.09
C ASN A 128 5.96 9.92 4.54
N VAL A 129 4.70 10.31 4.77
CA VAL A 129 4.17 10.50 6.13
C VAL A 129 4.28 9.21 6.94
N TRP A 130 3.78 8.10 6.39
CA TRP A 130 3.70 6.86 7.15
C TRP A 130 5.05 6.16 7.29
N LEU A 131 5.92 6.26 6.30
CA LEU A 131 7.27 5.72 6.40
C LEU A 131 8.12 6.53 7.37
N TYR A 132 7.93 7.84 7.42
CA TYR A 132 8.63 8.69 8.38
C TYR A 132 8.23 8.34 9.81
N GLN A 133 6.93 8.15 10.06
CA GLN A 133 6.44 7.77 11.39
C GLN A 133 6.97 6.40 11.83
N LYS A 134 7.09 5.47 10.89
CA LYS A 134 7.64 4.15 11.18
C LYS A 134 9.09 4.25 11.65
N ARG A 135 9.85 5.20 11.10
CA ARG A 135 11.24 5.41 11.46
C ARG A 135 11.42 5.91 12.89
N GLY A 136 10.50 6.75 13.28
CA GLY A 136 10.50 7.31 14.63
C GLY A 136 10.02 6.29 15.64
#